data_0c2371ce47b82fa2d67eef8a7ee20c1b
#
_entry.id   0c2371ce47b82fa2d67eef8a7ee20c1b
#
_cell.length_a   1.000
_cell.length_b   1.000
_cell.length_c   1.000
_cell.angle_alpha   90.00
_cell.angle_beta   90.00
_cell.angle_gamma   90.00
#
_symmetry.space_group_name_H-M   'P 1'
#
loop_
_entity.id
_entity.type
_entity.pdbx_description
1 polymer ?
#
loop_
_entity_poly.entity_id
_entity_poly.type
_entity_poly.pdbx_seq_one_letter_code
_entity_poly.pdbx_strand_id
1 'polypeptide(L)'
;VKGVWAHEAGGSRMWLTVSIKQMYGGHSKQAGLIASQCHAGAYANRWVIVVDDDIDPANLNDVIWSMCTRCDPKDGVEILNGCWSTHLDPMSYSHEDPRNSRVVVDACIPYRRKDTFPIVARNSKELDDRIFKKFGDVLPK
;
A
#
# COMPACT_ATOMS: atom_id res chain seq x y z
N VAL A 1 -9.14 6.79 6.97
CA VAL A 1 -8.10 5.79 7.19
C VAL A 1 -8.68 4.65 8.00
N LYS A 2 -8.40 3.41 7.62
CA LYS A 2 -8.85 2.19 8.31
C LYS A 2 -7.68 1.50 9.01
N GLY A 3 -6.52 1.54 8.41
CA GLY A 3 -5.30 0.98 8.96
C GLY A 3 -4.06 1.57 8.31
N VAL A 4 -2.95 1.48 9.01
CA VAL A 4 -1.62 1.84 8.52
C VAL A 4 -0.64 0.79 9.00
N TRP A 5 0.22 0.33 8.11
CA TRP A 5 1.23 -0.66 8.45
C TRP A 5 2.59 -0.31 7.81
N ALA A 6 3.63 -0.40 8.61
CA ALA A 6 5.02 -0.25 8.18
C ALA A 6 5.66 -1.66 8.09
N HIS A 7 5.90 -2.13 6.88
CA HIS A 7 6.35 -3.50 6.66
C HIS A 7 7.82 -3.71 7.03
N GLU A 8 8.08 -4.75 7.81
CA GLU A 8 9.45 -5.15 8.21
C GLU A 8 10.30 -5.51 6.99
N ALA A 9 9.72 -6.15 5.97
CA ALA A 9 10.39 -6.43 4.70
C ALA A 9 10.91 -5.17 3.99
N GLY A 10 10.29 -4.00 4.25
CA GLY A 10 10.73 -2.68 3.79
C GLY A 10 11.57 -1.93 4.83
N GLY A 11 12.23 -2.62 5.77
CA GLY A 11 13.02 -2.00 6.83
C GLY A 11 12.17 -1.23 7.85
N SER A 12 10.92 -1.63 8.03
CA SER A 12 9.91 -1.11 8.99
C SER A 12 9.53 0.36 8.81
N ARG A 13 10.21 1.13 7.97
CA ARG A 13 9.91 2.56 7.74
C ARG A 13 9.89 2.95 6.26
N MET A 14 10.64 2.26 5.43
CA MET A 14 10.78 2.62 4.00
C MET A 14 9.60 2.16 3.15
N TRP A 15 8.73 1.30 3.69
CA TRP A 15 7.50 0.87 3.06
C TRP A 15 6.32 1.05 4.01
N LEU A 16 5.38 1.90 3.64
CA LEU A 16 4.17 2.19 4.40
C LEU A 16 2.93 1.84 3.57
N THR A 17 2.04 1.03 4.11
CA THR A 17 0.73 0.76 3.50
C THR A 17 -0.36 1.45 4.28
N VAL A 18 -1.26 2.12 3.57
CA VAL A 18 -2.39 2.87 4.14
C VAL A 18 -3.69 2.32 3.56
N SER A 19 -4.54 1.75 4.39
CA SER A 19 -5.88 1.31 4.01
C SER A 19 -6.91 2.40 4.27
N ILE A 20 -7.73 2.69 3.26
CA ILE A 20 -8.77 3.72 3.32
C ILE A 20 -10.10 3.21 2.78
N LYS A 21 -11.19 3.76 3.33
CA LYS A 21 -12.48 3.73 2.64
C LYS A 21 -12.58 4.98 1.77
N GLN A 22 -12.51 4.81 0.47
CA GLN A 22 -12.63 5.94 -0.46
C GLN A 22 -14.01 6.59 -0.36
N MET A 23 -14.04 7.90 -0.17
CA MET A 23 -15.27 8.70 -0.04
C MET A 23 -15.53 9.59 -1.25
N TYR A 24 -14.49 9.90 -2.05
CA TYR A 24 -14.57 10.77 -3.23
C TYR A 24 -13.38 10.50 -4.15
N GLY A 25 -13.47 10.98 -5.39
CA GLY A 25 -12.35 10.87 -6.34
C GLY A 25 -11.13 11.66 -5.89
N GLY A 26 -9.95 11.03 -5.91
CA GLY A 26 -8.69 11.62 -5.44
C GLY A 26 -8.41 11.44 -3.94
N HIS A 27 -9.30 10.79 -3.18
CA HIS A 27 -9.06 10.53 -1.75
C HIS A 27 -7.83 9.65 -1.51
N SER A 28 -7.61 8.64 -2.34
CA SER A 28 -6.42 7.79 -2.32
C SER A 28 -5.13 8.59 -2.49
N LYS A 29 -5.07 9.44 -3.50
CA LYS A 29 -3.93 10.33 -3.74
C LYS A 29 -3.69 11.26 -2.56
N GLN A 30 -4.73 11.89 -2.04
CA GLN A 30 -4.62 12.78 -0.86
C GLN A 30 -4.09 12.01 0.36
N ALA A 31 -4.62 10.81 0.64
CA ALA A 31 -4.16 9.98 1.75
C ALA A 31 -2.68 9.60 1.61
N GLY A 32 -2.26 9.20 0.41
CA GLY A 32 -0.87 8.86 0.12
C GLY A 32 0.08 10.04 0.28
N LEU A 33 -0.29 11.21 -0.23
CA LEU A 33 0.51 12.43 -0.09
C LEU A 33 0.64 12.85 1.38
N ILE A 34 -0.44 12.83 2.15
CA ILE A 34 -0.40 13.14 3.59
C ILE A 34 0.47 12.12 4.32
N ALA A 35 0.29 10.82 4.07
CA ALA A 35 1.10 9.78 4.70
C ALA A 35 2.59 9.92 4.38
N SER A 36 2.92 10.32 3.14
CA SER A 36 4.31 10.50 2.72
C SER A 36 4.98 11.74 3.33
N GLN A 37 4.22 12.78 3.70
CA GLN A 37 4.74 14.08 4.12
C GLN A 37 4.48 14.41 5.60
N CYS A 38 3.60 13.69 6.29
CA CYS A 38 3.44 13.88 7.74
C CYS A 38 4.74 13.48 8.45
N HIS A 39 5.03 14.10 9.61
CA HIS A 39 6.30 13.91 10.32
C HIS A 39 6.65 12.44 10.55
N ALA A 40 5.70 11.63 11.01
CA ALA A 40 5.93 10.22 11.27
C ALA A 40 6.19 9.41 9.98
N GLY A 41 5.46 9.71 8.92
CA GLY A 41 5.59 9.05 7.63
C GLY A 41 6.78 9.55 6.81
N ALA A 42 7.22 10.80 7.02
CA ALA A 42 8.34 11.37 6.29
C ALA A 42 9.71 10.81 6.73
N TYR A 43 9.79 10.26 7.93
CA TYR A 43 11.04 9.80 8.52
C TYR A 43 11.51 8.47 7.91
N ALA A 44 12.47 8.54 7.00
CA ALA A 44 13.02 7.43 6.21
C ALA A 44 12.02 6.76 5.24
N ASN A 45 10.82 7.30 5.07
CA ASN A 45 9.85 6.71 4.15
C ASN A 45 10.30 6.84 2.70
N ARG A 46 9.96 5.83 1.90
CA ARG A 46 10.26 5.80 0.47
C ARG A 46 9.08 5.35 -0.38
N TRP A 47 8.33 4.37 0.09
CA TRP A 47 7.19 3.78 -0.61
C TRP A 47 5.94 3.92 0.22
N VAL A 48 4.94 4.60 -0.31
CA VAL A 48 3.60 4.69 0.29
C VAL A 48 2.61 4.04 -0.66
N ILE A 49 1.98 2.98 -0.20
CA ILE A 49 0.96 2.27 -0.97
C ILE A 49 -0.39 2.52 -0.32
N VAL A 50 -1.34 3.03 -1.11
CA VAL A 50 -2.71 3.25 -0.63
C VAL A 50 -3.61 2.17 -1.21
N VAL A 51 -4.34 1.47 -0.34
CA VAL A 51 -5.26 0.38 -0.69
C VAL A 51 -6.66 0.65 -0.17
N ASP A 52 -7.66 0.00 -0.77
CA ASP A 52 -9.04 0.05 -0.28
C ASP A 52 -9.20 -0.72 1.05
N ASP A 53 -10.34 -0.50 1.74
CA ASP A 53 -10.64 -1.09 3.05
C ASP A 53 -10.99 -2.58 3.03
N ASP A 54 -11.00 -3.21 1.85
CA ASP A 54 -11.11 -4.66 1.67
C ASP A 54 -9.74 -5.38 1.67
N ILE A 55 -8.65 -4.61 1.73
CA ILE A 55 -7.27 -5.09 1.79
C ILE A 55 -6.72 -4.86 3.19
N ASP A 56 -6.19 -5.93 3.80
CA ASP A 56 -5.44 -5.81 5.06
C ASP A 56 -4.07 -5.16 4.77
N PRO A 57 -3.80 -3.95 5.30
CA PRO A 57 -2.52 -3.29 5.05
C PRO A 57 -1.32 -4.03 5.65
N ALA A 58 -1.52 -4.96 6.58
CA ALA A 58 -0.46 -5.79 7.16
C ALA A 58 -0.13 -7.02 6.30
N ASN A 59 -1.04 -7.46 5.43
CA ASN A 59 -0.80 -8.58 4.52
C ASN A 59 -0.10 -8.11 3.24
N LEU A 60 1.22 -8.26 3.19
CA LEU A 60 2.02 -7.81 2.04
C LEU A 60 1.61 -8.47 0.71
N ASN A 61 1.16 -9.73 0.73
CA ASN A 61 0.71 -10.41 -0.47
C ASN A 61 -0.55 -9.76 -1.05
N ASP A 62 -1.53 -9.42 -0.19
CA ASP A 62 -2.75 -8.72 -0.61
C ASP A 62 -2.43 -7.30 -1.12
N VAL A 63 -1.48 -6.62 -0.49
CA VAL A 63 -1.00 -5.30 -0.92
C VAL A 63 -0.38 -5.37 -2.32
N ILE A 64 0.53 -6.31 -2.55
CA ILE A 64 1.16 -6.51 -3.87
C ILE A 64 0.10 -6.91 -4.90
N TRP A 65 -0.81 -7.81 -4.55
CA TRP A 65 -1.92 -8.18 -5.42
C TRP A 65 -2.76 -6.96 -5.81
N SER A 66 -3.09 -6.10 -4.85
CA SER A 66 -3.83 -4.86 -5.10
C SER A 66 -3.08 -3.91 -6.04
N MET A 67 -1.77 -3.73 -5.83
CA MET A 67 -0.92 -2.95 -6.73
C MET A 67 -0.96 -3.48 -8.17
N CYS A 68 -0.87 -4.80 -8.34
CA CYS A 68 -0.84 -5.42 -9.67
C CYS A 68 -2.20 -5.40 -10.38
N THR A 69 -3.31 -5.41 -9.63
CA THR A 69 -4.65 -5.55 -10.21
C THR A 69 -5.46 -4.26 -10.28
N ARG A 70 -5.14 -3.26 -9.44
CA ARG A 70 -5.93 -2.02 -9.30
C ARG A 70 -5.17 -0.76 -9.69
N CYS A 71 -3.84 -0.77 -9.66
CA CYS A 71 -3.03 0.39 -10.02
C CYS A 71 -2.73 0.39 -11.53
N ASP A 72 -3.12 1.45 -12.23
CA ASP A 72 -2.53 1.78 -13.51
C ASP A 72 -1.27 2.64 -13.26
N PRO A 73 -0.06 2.17 -13.58
CA PRO A 73 1.17 2.88 -13.24
C PRO A 73 1.27 4.29 -13.84
N LYS A 74 0.57 4.54 -14.95
CA LYS A 74 0.57 5.86 -15.59
C LYS A 74 -0.14 6.91 -14.73
N ASP A 75 -1.28 6.54 -14.14
CA ASP A 75 -2.16 7.46 -13.42
C ASP A 75 -2.06 7.27 -11.89
N GLY A 76 -1.61 6.10 -11.44
CA GLY A 76 -1.61 5.68 -10.04
C GLY A 76 -0.26 5.79 -9.34
N VAL A 77 0.82 6.22 -10.04
CA VAL A 77 2.16 6.34 -9.44
C VAL A 77 2.62 7.79 -9.48
N GLU A 78 2.93 8.34 -8.30
CA GLU A 78 3.51 9.68 -8.14
C GLU A 78 4.93 9.57 -7.59
N ILE A 79 5.88 10.26 -8.21
CA ILE A 79 7.25 10.38 -7.71
C ILE A 79 7.46 11.79 -7.17
N LEU A 80 7.76 11.88 -5.89
CA LEU A 80 8.03 13.12 -5.18
C LEU A 80 9.53 13.25 -4.96
N ASN A 81 10.14 14.30 -5.50
CA ASN A 81 11.57 14.54 -5.38
C ASN A 81 11.89 15.55 -4.28
N GLY A 82 13.09 15.43 -3.70
CA GLY A 82 13.62 16.42 -2.76
C GLY A 82 12.85 16.49 -1.43
N CYS A 83 12.24 15.39 -1.00
CA CYS A 83 11.50 15.33 0.25
C CYS A 83 12.45 15.21 1.44
N TRP A 84 12.13 15.91 2.53
CA TRP A 84 12.86 15.74 3.78
C TRP A 84 12.78 14.28 4.28
N SER A 85 13.90 13.77 4.76
CA SER A 85 14.05 12.43 5.28
C SER A 85 14.94 12.44 6.53
N THR A 86 15.80 11.46 6.69
CA THR A 86 16.71 11.31 7.82
C THR A 86 18.06 10.80 7.33
N HIS A 87 19.12 11.05 8.09
CA HIS A 87 20.47 10.48 7.84
C HIS A 87 20.50 8.95 7.91
N LEU A 88 19.50 8.31 8.51
CA LEU A 88 19.35 6.85 8.55
C LEU A 88 18.86 6.26 7.24
N ASP A 89 18.36 7.08 6.32
CA ASP A 89 17.99 6.65 4.98
C ASP A 89 19.28 6.42 4.15
N PRO A 90 19.58 5.20 3.72
CA PRO A 90 20.80 4.89 2.97
C PRO A 90 20.88 5.60 1.61
N MET A 91 19.78 6.17 1.13
CA MET A 91 19.70 6.91 -0.14
C MET A 91 19.50 8.41 0.07
N SER A 92 19.69 8.93 1.29
CA SER A 92 19.73 10.38 1.49
C SER A 92 20.86 10.99 0.65
N TYR A 93 20.69 12.24 0.21
CA TYR A 93 21.64 12.89 -0.69
C TYR A 93 23.02 13.06 -0.04
N SER A 94 23.05 13.52 1.20
CA SER A 94 24.24 13.58 2.03
C SER A 94 23.88 13.66 3.52
N HIS A 95 24.89 13.67 4.38
CA HIS A 95 24.65 13.88 5.82
C HIS A 95 24.10 15.27 6.14
N GLU A 96 24.55 16.29 5.42
CA GLU A 96 24.10 17.66 5.55
C GLU A 96 22.77 17.92 4.85
N ASP A 97 22.44 17.10 3.86
CA ASP A 97 21.20 17.20 3.07
C ASP A 97 20.46 15.87 3.06
N PRO A 98 19.69 15.55 4.13
CA PRO A 98 19.01 14.25 4.30
C PRO A 98 17.73 14.13 3.48
N ARG A 99 17.68 14.70 2.28
CA ARG A 99 16.54 14.56 1.37
C ARG A 99 16.58 13.25 0.60
N ASN A 100 15.39 12.77 0.21
CA ASN A 100 15.23 11.61 -0.67
C ASN A 100 14.12 11.86 -1.70
N SER A 101 13.92 10.89 -2.57
CA SER A 101 12.73 10.79 -3.42
C SER A 101 11.78 9.72 -2.89
N ARG A 102 10.48 9.90 -3.10
CA ARG A 102 9.43 9.00 -2.63
C ARG A 102 8.47 8.63 -3.73
N VAL A 103 7.88 7.47 -3.59
CA VAL A 103 6.81 6.99 -4.45
C VAL A 103 5.52 6.89 -3.65
N VAL A 104 4.44 7.41 -4.20
CA VAL A 104 3.08 7.17 -3.74
C VAL A 104 2.38 6.34 -4.80
N VAL A 105 1.85 5.18 -4.42
CA VAL A 105 1.13 4.26 -5.30
C VAL A 105 -0.33 4.23 -4.88
N ASP A 106 -1.22 4.61 -5.78
CA ASP A 106 -2.66 4.41 -5.64
C ASP A 106 -3.02 3.00 -6.13
N ALA A 107 -3.15 2.08 -5.19
CA ALA A 107 -3.57 0.71 -5.41
C ALA A 107 -5.03 0.47 -5.01
N CYS A 108 -5.83 1.52 -4.97
CA CYS A 108 -7.27 1.43 -4.79
C CYS A 108 -7.98 1.17 -6.13
N ILE A 109 -9.19 0.62 -6.07
CA ILE A 109 -10.08 0.59 -7.22
C ILE A 109 -10.31 2.04 -7.69
N PRO A 110 -10.09 2.36 -8.98
CA PRO A 110 -10.34 3.72 -9.47
C PRO A 110 -11.75 4.20 -9.10
N TYR A 111 -11.85 5.32 -8.39
CA TYR A 111 -13.11 5.78 -7.81
C TYR A 111 -14.27 5.86 -8.84
N ARG A 112 -13.96 6.30 -10.07
CA ARG A 112 -14.89 6.37 -11.21
C ARG A 112 -15.38 4.99 -11.69
N ARG A 113 -14.73 3.89 -11.28
CA ARG A 113 -15.03 2.52 -11.70
C ARG A 113 -15.54 1.64 -10.57
N LYS A 114 -15.81 2.19 -9.39
CA LYS A 114 -16.19 1.38 -8.21
C LYS A 114 -17.37 0.44 -8.48
N ASP A 115 -18.36 0.91 -9.22
CA ASP A 115 -19.58 0.14 -9.51
C ASP A 115 -19.41 -0.83 -10.69
N THR A 116 -18.35 -0.68 -11.48
CA THR A 116 -18.11 -1.45 -12.71
C THR A 116 -16.79 -2.22 -12.69
N PHE A 117 -16.04 -2.13 -11.59
CA PHE A 117 -14.79 -2.86 -11.45
C PHE A 117 -15.06 -4.36 -11.33
N PRO A 118 -14.23 -5.23 -11.94
CA PRO A 118 -14.42 -6.67 -11.85
C PRO A 118 -14.48 -7.16 -10.40
N ILE A 119 -15.42 -8.05 -10.13
CA ILE A 119 -15.56 -8.69 -8.82
C ILE A 119 -14.37 -9.62 -8.61
N VAL A 120 -13.75 -9.54 -7.43
CA VAL A 120 -12.66 -10.43 -7.04
C VAL A 120 -13.21 -11.85 -6.88
N ALA A 121 -12.66 -12.79 -7.64
CA ALA A 121 -12.99 -14.21 -7.49
C ALA A 121 -12.42 -14.70 -6.15
N ARG A 122 -13.29 -15.04 -5.24
CA ARG A 122 -12.95 -15.65 -3.95
C ARG A 122 -13.80 -16.91 -3.75
N ASN A 123 -13.21 -17.91 -3.14
CA ASN A 123 -13.98 -19.06 -2.70
C ASN A 123 -14.99 -18.65 -1.63
N SER A 124 -16.09 -19.40 -1.51
CA SER A 124 -16.94 -19.24 -0.34
C SER A 124 -16.24 -19.81 0.90
N LYS A 125 -16.57 -19.26 2.06
CA LYS A 125 -16.01 -19.74 3.34
C LYS A 125 -16.25 -21.25 3.54
N GLU A 126 -17.43 -21.74 3.15
CA GLU A 126 -17.78 -23.17 3.24
C GLU A 126 -16.88 -24.03 2.34
N LEU A 127 -16.50 -23.50 1.16
CA LEU A 127 -15.57 -24.20 0.26
C LEU A 127 -14.16 -24.23 0.85
N ASP A 128 -13.68 -23.11 1.38
CA ASP A 128 -12.38 -23.03 2.04
C ASP A 128 -12.32 -23.98 3.25
N ASP A 129 -13.32 -23.94 4.14
CA ASP A 129 -13.40 -24.83 5.31
C ASP A 129 -13.39 -26.31 4.88
N ARG A 130 -14.09 -26.67 3.79
CA ARG A 130 -14.10 -28.03 3.25
C ARG A 130 -12.75 -28.44 2.68
N ILE A 131 -12.05 -27.51 2.00
CA ILE A 131 -10.71 -27.76 1.45
C ILE A 131 -9.72 -27.93 2.59
N PHE A 132 -9.72 -27.04 3.58
CA PHE A 132 -8.85 -27.14 4.75
C PHE A 132 -9.09 -28.41 5.55
N LYS A 133 -10.33 -28.82 5.75
CA LYS A 133 -10.65 -30.08 6.43
C LYS A 133 -10.11 -31.30 5.68
N LYS A 134 -10.06 -31.26 4.36
CA LYS A 134 -9.65 -32.40 3.52
C LYS A 134 -8.14 -32.42 3.23
N PHE A 135 -7.51 -31.26 3.11
CA PHE A 135 -6.15 -31.11 2.60
C PHE A 135 -5.26 -30.23 3.49
N GLY A 136 -5.72 -29.80 4.67
CA GLY A 136 -5.00 -28.84 5.53
C GLY A 136 -3.60 -29.30 5.95
N ASP A 137 -3.36 -30.61 5.99
CA ASP A 137 -2.04 -31.18 6.31
C ASP A 137 -1.04 -31.09 5.14
N VAL A 138 -1.52 -30.81 3.93
CA VAL A 138 -0.74 -30.77 2.68
C VAL A 138 -0.60 -29.35 2.12
N LEU A 139 -1.47 -28.43 2.55
CA LEU A 139 -1.43 -27.05 2.11
C LEU A 139 -0.33 -26.27 2.86
N PRO A 140 0.45 -25.42 2.16
CA PRO A 140 1.41 -24.54 2.80
C PRO A 140 0.69 -23.60 3.79
N LYS A 141 1.27 -23.45 4.96
CA LYS A 141 0.81 -22.52 6.00
C LYS A 141 1.18 -21.10 5.66
#